data_e0c60613e95116859ad5f5f1c058eee7
#
_entry.id   e0c60613e95116859ad5f5f1c058eee7
#
_cell.length_a   1.000
_cell.length_b   1.000
_cell.length_c   1.000
_cell.angle_alpha   90.00
_cell.angle_beta   90.00
_cell.angle_gamma   90.00
#
_symmetry.space_group_name_H-M   'P 1'
#
loop_
_entity.id
_entity.type
_entity.pdbx_description
1 polymer ?
#
loop_
_entity_poly.entity_id
_entity_poly.type
_entity_poly.pdbx_seq_one_letter_code
_entity_poly.pdbx_strand_id
1 'polypeptide(L)'
;MALNMVTPIESKTTERRKRFARVYPPRLKKIKESIILLGNCSNKRSYEYPKEQVKKSLIALAQILVQQARKFDLNLDIMYNDNPVETIDLRFKLEDTDD
;
A
#
# COMPACT_ATOMS: atom_id res chain seq x y z
N MET A 1 -16.47 -26.08 18.75
CA MET A 1 -16.99 -25.22 17.90
C MET A 1 -17.54 -25.76 16.69
N ALA A 2 -18.60 -25.28 16.40
CA ALA A 2 -19.34 -25.79 15.33
C ALA A 2 -18.77 -25.51 13.99
N LEU A 3 -17.79 -24.70 13.99
CA LEU A 3 -17.25 -24.36 12.73
C LEU A 3 -16.62 -25.50 12.03
N ASN A 4 -16.58 -26.64 12.64
CA ASN A 4 -16.00 -27.73 11.94
C ASN A 4 -16.94 -28.37 10.99
N MET A 5 -18.16 -27.97 10.97
CA MET A 5 -19.13 -28.57 10.09
C MET A 5 -18.94 -28.01 8.72
N VAL A 6 -18.05 -28.56 7.98
CA VAL A 6 -17.69 -28.01 6.70
C VAL A 6 -18.29 -28.79 5.58
N THR A 7 -19.09 -28.13 4.75
CA THR A 7 -19.61 -28.75 3.54
C THR A 7 -18.52 -28.72 2.48
N PRO A 8 -18.68 -29.45 1.38
CA PRO A 8 -17.67 -29.40 0.31
C PRO A 8 -17.45 -27.99 -0.21
N ILE A 9 -18.49 -27.18 -0.32
CA ILE A 9 -18.30 -25.81 -0.77
C ILE A 9 -17.54 -25.03 0.25
N GLU A 10 -17.84 -25.24 1.53
CA GLU A 10 -17.12 -24.56 2.58
C GLU A 10 -15.67 -25.01 2.67
N SER A 11 -15.40 -26.24 2.28
CA SER A 11 -14.02 -26.71 2.24
C SER A 11 -13.18 -25.89 1.28
N LYS A 12 -13.71 -25.61 0.08
CA LYS A 12 -12.98 -24.79 -0.88
C LYS A 12 -12.79 -23.39 -0.34
N THR A 13 -13.82 -22.83 0.27
CA THR A 13 -13.73 -21.52 0.88
C THR A 13 -12.66 -21.52 1.97
N THR A 14 -12.62 -22.57 2.75
CA THR A 14 -11.64 -22.68 3.81
C THR A 14 -10.23 -22.72 3.26
N GLU A 15 -10.01 -23.42 2.14
CA GLU A 15 -8.70 -23.45 1.53
C GLU A 15 -8.28 -22.07 1.04
N ARG A 16 -9.20 -21.33 0.47
CA ARG A 16 -8.89 -19.99 0.01
C ARG A 16 -8.60 -19.06 1.19
N ARG A 17 -9.33 -19.22 2.29
CA ARG A 17 -9.05 -18.44 3.49
C ARG A 17 -7.69 -18.77 4.06
N LYS A 18 -7.34 -20.04 4.08
CA LYS A 18 -6.04 -20.46 4.58
C LYS A 18 -4.92 -19.89 3.72
N ARG A 19 -5.13 -19.89 2.41
CA ARG A 19 -4.13 -19.33 1.51
C ARG A 19 -3.96 -17.84 1.75
N PHE A 20 -5.06 -17.13 1.92
CA PHE A 20 -4.98 -15.70 2.20
C PHE A 20 -4.24 -15.47 3.52
N ALA A 21 -4.59 -16.24 4.56
CA ALA A 21 -3.96 -16.07 5.87
C ALA A 21 -2.47 -16.39 5.84
N ARG A 22 -2.04 -17.22 4.89
CA ARG A 22 -0.63 -17.55 4.76
C ARG A 22 0.12 -16.54 3.90
N VAL A 23 -0.54 -15.99 2.89
CA VAL A 23 0.14 -15.17 1.90
C VAL A 23 0.08 -13.68 2.23
N TYR A 24 -1.05 -13.22 2.73
CA TYR A 24 -1.26 -11.79 2.89
C TYR A 24 -0.39 -11.16 4.00
N PRO A 25 -0.32 -11.74 5.19
CA PRO A 25 0.44 -11.08 6.27
C PRO A 25 1.93 -10.91 5.96
N PRO A 26 2.62 -11.88 5.36
CA PRO A 26 4.03 -11.66 5.03
C PRO A 26 4.21 -10.55 4.01
N ARG A 27 3.29 -10.43 3.06
CA ARG A 27 3.38 -9.35 2.08
C ARG A 27 3.16 -8.00 2.73
N LEU A 28 2.18 -7.93 3.63
CA LEU A 28 1.94 -6.69 4.35
C LEU A 28 3.15 -6.30 5.19
N LYS A 29 3.75 -7.28 5.85
CA LYS A 29 4.93 -7.00 6.67
C LYS A 29 6.06 -6.41 5.83
N LYS A 30 6.28 -6.97 4.64
CA LYS A 30 7.31 -6.48 3.75
C LYS A 30 7.05 -5.05 3.33
N ILE A 31 5.81 -4.73 3.03
CA ILE A 31 5.44 -3.37 2.64
C ILE A 31 5.70 -2.41 3.80
N LYS A 32 5.26 -2.78 4.99
CA LYS A 32 5.47 -1.93 6.16
C LYS A 32 6.94 -1.66 6.39
N GLU A 33 7.75 -2.70 6.30
CA GLU A 33 9.19 -2.54 6.49
C GLU A 33 9.81 -1.67 5.42
N SER A 34 9.35 -1.82 4.18
CA SER A 34 9.86 -1.00 3.09
C SER A 34 9.49 0.46 3.26
N ILE A 35 8.29 0.73 3.73
CA ILE A 35 7.87 2.10 3.98
C ILE A 35 8.71 2.73 5.08
N ILE A 36 9.01 1.96 6.12
CA ILE A 36 9.84 2.46 7.21
C ILE A 36 11.25 2.77 6.70
N LEU A 37 11.79 1.88 5.86
CA LEU A 37 13.11 2.12 5.28
C LEU A 37 13.10 3.36 4.40
N LEU A 38 12.03 3.56 3.65
CA LEU A 38 11.92 4.76 2.84
C LEU A 38 11.95 6.01 3.72
N GLY A 39 11.26 5.95 4.86
CA GLY A 39 11.26 7.08 5.77
C GLY A 39 12.64 7.38 6.34
N ASN A 40 13.50 6.37 6.45
CA ASN A 40 14.85 6.60 6.96
C ASN A 40 15.69 7.45 6.02
N CYS A 41 15.27 7.60 4.78
CA CYS A 41 15.97 8.51 3.86
C CYS A 41 15.78 9.96 4.25
N SER A 42 14.99 10.24 5.25
CA SER A 42 14.82 11.60 5.75
C SER A 42 16.00 12.04 6.61
N ASN A 43 16.93 11.15 6.91
CA ASN A 43 18.07 11.48 7.76
C ASN A 43 19.00 12.45 7.05
N LYS A 44 18.97 13.69 7.45
CA LYS A 44 19.73 14.76 6.78
C LYS A 44 21.22 14.66 6.96
N ARG A 45 21.67 13.83 7.88
CA ARG A 45 23.10 13.58 8.01
C ARG A 45 23.64 12.76 6.86
N SER A 46 22.79 11.90 6.31
CA SER A 46 23.22 10.99 5.27
C SER A 46 22.68 11.36 3.89
N TYR A 47 21.58 12.07 3.84
CA TYR A 47 20.89 12.31 2.57
C TYR A 47 20.49 13.77 2.42
N GLU A 48 20.61 14.23 1.20
CA GLU A 48 20.07 15.52 0.82
C GLU A 48 19.00 15.22 -0.21
N TYR A 49 17.80 15.75 -0.03
CA TYR A 49 16.71 15.37 -0.92
C TYR A 49 15.83 16.55 -1.29
N PRO A 50 15.30 16.54 -2.51
CA PRO A 50 14.34 17.56 -2.92
C PRO A 50 12.98 17.27 -2.31
N LYS A 51 12.54 18.15 -1.46
CA LYS A 51 11.32 17.93 -0.70
C LYS A 51 10.10 17.78 -1.59
N GLU A 52 10.05 18.55 -2.68
CA GLU A 52 8.92 18.47 -3.59
C GLU A 52 8.84 17.10 -4.25
N GLN A 53 9.97 16.54 -4.61
CA GLN A 53 10.01 15.22 -5.20
C GLN A 53 9.54 14.15 -4.23
N VAL A 54 9.97 14.26 -2.98
CA VAL A 54 9.54 13.31 -1.97
C VAL A 54 8.03 13.40 -1.76
N LYS A 55 7.50 14.63 -1.71
CA LYS A 55 6.07 14.82 -1.55
C LYS A 55 5.31 14.15 -2.68
N LYS A 56 5.72 14.38 -3.91
CA LYS A 56 5.02 13.81 -5.06
C LYS A 56 5.10 12.30 -5.07
N SER A 57 6.24 11.73 -4.71
CA SER A 57 6.37 10.28 -4.70
C SER A 57 5.52 9.66 -3.61
N LEU A 58 5.39 10.29 -2.46
CA LEU A 58 4.54 9.77 -1.42
C LEU A 58 3.07 9.86 -1.79
N ILE A 59 2.67 10.94 -2.46
CA ILE A 59 1.31 11.04 -2.96
C ILE A 59 1.05 9.96 -4.00
N ALA A 60 2.03 9.68 -4.86
CA ALA A 60 1.89 8.62 -5.84
C ALA A 60 1.68 7.27 -5.18
N LEU A 61 2.40 7.00 -4.10
CA LEU A 61 2.20 5.75 -3.36
C LEU A 61 0.81 5.69 -2.75
N ALA A 62 0.30 6.80 -2.25
CA ALA A 62 -1.04 6.86 -1.70
C ALA A 62 -2.08 6.59 -2.78
N GLN A 63 -1.88 7.12 -3.99
CA GLN A 63 -2.77 6.83 -5.11
C GLN A 63 -2.79 5.35 -5.43
N ILE A 64 -1.63 4.71 -5.41
CA ILE A 64 -1.55 3.28 -5.66
C ILE A 64 -2.31 2.50 -4.59
N LEU A 65 -2.17 2.92 -3.34
CA LEU A 65 -2.85 2.25 -2.24
C LEU A 65 -4.37 2.33 -2.40
N VAL A 66 -4.88 3.51 -2.78
CA VAL A 66 -6.31 3.68 -3.02
C VAL A 66 -6.76 2.74 -4.13
N GLN A 67 -5.99 2.65 -5.21
CA GLN A 67 -6.33 1.77 -6.33
C GLN A 67 -6.35 0.31 -5.92
N GLN A 68 -5.37 -0.11 -5.12
CA GLN A 68 -5.33 -1.50 -4.69
C GLN A 68 -6.48 -1.83 -3.75
N ALA A 69 -6.89 -0.88 -2.92
CA ALA A 69 -8.01 -1.11 -2.02
C ALA A 69 -9.27 -1.44 -2.80
N ARG A 70 -9.46 -0.85 -3.97
CA ARG A 70 -10.63 -1.13 -4.79
C ARG A 70 -10.69 -2.58 -5.25
N LYS A 71 -9.56 -3.24 -5.36
CA LYS A 71 -9.56 -4.66 -5.72
C LYS A 71 -10.15 -5.53 -4.62
N PHE A 72 -10.22 -4.99 -3.41
CA PHE A 72 -10.85 -5.66 -2.27
C PHE A 72 -12.24 -5.11 -2.02
N ASP A 73 -12.78 -4.34 -2.97
CA ASP A 73 -14.10 -3.71 -2.83
C ASP A 73 -14.14 -2.72 -1.66
N LEU A 74 -13.02 -2.06 -1.43
CA LEU A 74 -12.92 -1.06 -0.38
C LEU A 74 -12.64 0.30 -0.99
N ASN A 75 -13.19 1.33 -0.37
CA ASN A 75 -12.93 2.71 -0.75
C ASN A 75 -12.12 3.36 0.37
N LEU A 76 -10.86 3.64 0.07
CA LEU A 76 -10.05 4.40 0.99
C LEU A 76 -10.07 5.86 0.57
N ASP A 77 -10.28 6.73 1.54
CA ASP A 77 -10.22 8.16 1.31
C ASP A 77 -8.94 8.68 1.91
N ILE A 78 -7.96 8.93 1.07
CA ILE A 78 -6.70 9.52 1.52
C ILE A 78 -6.62 10.92 0.95
N MET A 79 -6.38 11.87 1.83
CA MET A 79 -6.42 13.28 1.47
C MET A 79 -5.06 13.92 1.64
N TYR A 80 -4.77 14.88 0.78
CA TYR A 80 -3.63 15.73 0.96
C TYR A 80 -4.13 17.16 0.84
N ASN A 81 -4.05 17.93 1.93
CA ASN A 81 -4.55 19.30 1.99
C ASN A 81 -5.98 19.37 1.50
N ASP A 82 -6.82 18.49 2.06
CA ASP A 82 -8.26 18.48 1.76
C ASP A 82 -8.60 18.07 0.33
N ASN A 83 -7.64 17.58 -0.42
CA ASN A 83 -7.90 17.07 -1.77
C ASN A 83 -7.67 15.58 -1.80
N PRO A 84 -8.61 14.80 -2.34
CA PRO A 84 -8.37 13.37 -2.49
C PRO A 84 -7.12 13.14 -3.31
N VAL A 85 -6.24 12.26 -2.85
CA VAL A 85 -4.99 12.03 -3.55
C VAL A 85 -5.21 11.59 -4.98
N GLU A 86 -6.32 10.92 -5.26
CA GLU A 86 -6.62 10.44 -6.59
C GLU A 86 -6.79 11.55 -7.60
N THR A 87 -7.19 12.73 -7.15
CA THR A 87 -7.46 13.83 -8.06
C THR A 87 -6.24 14.70 -8.31
N ILE A 88 -5.13 14.38 -7.67
CA ILE A 88 -3.93 15.18 -7.82
C ILE A 88 -3.15 14.73 -9.03
N ASP A 89 -2.87 15.66 -9.94
CA ASP A 89 -2.09 15.40 -11.15
C ASP A 89 -0.63 15.64 -10.81
N LEU A 90 0.12 14.58 -10.73
CA LEU A 90 1.51 14.69 -10.29
C LEU A 90 2.46 15.05 -11.40
N ARG A 91 2.20 14.65 -12.62
CA ARG A 91 3.11 14.87 -13.74
C ARG A 91 4.51 14.44 -13.37
N PHE A 92 4.59 13.27 -12.77
CA PHE A 92 5.81 12.83 -12.14
C PHE A 92 5.89 11.33 -12.26
N LYS A 93 7.04 10.84 -12.70
CA LYS A 93 7.29 9.42 -12.77
C LYS A 93 8.27 9.06 -11.70
N LEU A 94 7.99 8.00 -10.96
CA LEU A 94 8.85 7.61 -9.88
C LEU A 94 10.27 7.30 -10.34
N GLU A 95 10.41 6.81 -11.56
CA GLU A 95 11.73 6.46 -12.06
C GLU A 95 12.50 7.67 -12.57
N ASP A 96 11.91 8.85 -12.59
CA ASP A 96 12.57 10.05 -13.04
C ASP A 96 13.07 10.86 -11.89
N THR A 97 13.60 10.22 -10.89
CA THR A 97 13.95 10.92 -9.67
C THR A 97 15.40 11.24 -9.55
N ASP A 98 16.17 10.91 -10.52
CA ASP A 98 17.59 11.00 -10.36
C ASP A 98 18.16 12.36 -10.65
N ASP A 99 17.43 13.21 -11.18
CA ASP A 99 18.01 14.48 -11.48
C ASP A 99 18.33 15.32 -10.33
#